data_538f7b2a69f475efa87b09a5fc472aa4
#
_entry.id   538f7b2a69f475efa87b09a5fc472aa4
#
_cell.length_a   1.000
_cell.length_b   1.000
_cell.length_c   1.000
_cell.angle_alpha   90.00
_cell.angle_beta   90.00
_cell.angle_gamma   90.00
#
_symmetry.space_group_name_H-M   'P 1'
#
loop_
_entity.id
_entity.type
_entity.pdbx_description
1 polymer ?
#
loop_
_entity_poly.entity_id
_entity_poly.type
_entity_poly.pdbx_seq_one_letter_code
_entity_poly.pdbx_strand_id
1 'polypeptide(L)'
;MISSRERINILKELAGRLPVTLYSQSSLCNIPGVSQYGYIDYEHDMPVMFANSCINLNITLRNIKTAIPLRALDIMGAGGFLLTNYCPELSEYMIDGTEFVSYSDSGDCVEKAVYYMQHEELRKRIADSGRKKVTELFTYDIQLGKMFQILRKEIS
;
A
#
# COMPACT_ATOMS: atom_id res chain seq x y z
N MET A 1 7.12 -18.02 1.94
CA MET A 1 5.81 -17.75 1.31
C MET A 1 4.94 -17.12 2.37
N ILE A 2 4.68 -15.81 2.27
CA ILE A 2 3.52 -15.27 3.00
C ILE A 2 2.35 -15.97 2.38
N SER A 3 1.86 -16.97 3.09
CA SER A 3 0.77 -17.80 2.62
C SER A 3 -0.51 -17.00 2.71
N SER A 4 -1.53 -17.41 1.98
CA SER A 4 -2.91 -16.91 2.18
C SER A 4 -3.32 -16.94 3.65
N ARG A 5 -2.75 -17.83 4.45
CA ARG A 5 -2.97 -17.93 5.91
C ARG A 5 -2.44 -16.71 6.67
N GLU A 6 -1.26 -16.20 6.34
CA GLU A 6 -0.66 -15.05 7.03
C GLU A 6 -1.46 -13.76 6.75
N ARG A 7 -1.92 -13.58 5.50
CA ARG A 7 -2.86 -12.50 5.15
C ARG A 7 -4.15 -12.56 5.95
N ILE A 8 -4.75 -13.75 6.02
CA ILE A 8 -5.99 -13.97 6.77
C ILE A 8 -5.78 -13.69 8.26
N ASN A 9 -4.64 -14.09 8.82
CA ASN A 9 -4.33 -13.85 10.23
C ASN A 9 -4.20 -12.35 10.53
N ILE A 10 -3.46 -11.60 9.72
CA ILE A 10 -3.35 -10.14 9.86
C ILE A 10 -4.74 -9.48 9.82
N LEU A 11 -5.59 -9.86 8.86
CA LEU A 11 -6.94 -9.31 8.74
C LEU A 11 -7.82 -9.65 9.95
N LYS A 12 -7.71 -10.87 10.50
CA LYS A 12 -8.44 -11.27 11.72
C LYS A 12 -7.99 -10.47 12.94
N GLU A 13 -6.68 -10.31 13.13
CA GLU A 13 -6.12 -9.57 14.26
C GLU A 13 -6.52 -8.08 14.17
N LEU A 14 -6.46 -7.49 12.99
CA LEU A 14 -6.92 -6.12 12.75
C LEU A 14 -8.43 -5.98 13.01
N ALA A 15 -9.24 -6.90 12.50
CA ALA A 15 -10.71 -6.87 12.66
C ALA A 15 -11.14 -7.02 14.13
N GLY A 16 -10.30 -7.59 14.98
CA GLY A 16 -10.52 -7.62 16.43
C GLY A 16 -10.31 -6.26 17.13
N ARG A 17 -9.72 -5.28 16.45
CA ARG A 17 -9.37 -3.97 17.02
C ARG A 17 -9.94 -2.79 16.23
N LEU A 18 -10.11 -2.92 14.93
CA LEU A 18 -10.46 -1.84 14.01
C LEU A 18 -11.50 -2.32 12.99
N PRO A 19 -12.35 -1.44 12.45
CA PRO A 19 -13.20 -1.78 11.31
C PRO A 19 -12.32 -2.03 10.08
N VAL A 20 -12.44 -3.23 9.50
CA VAL A 20 -11.68 -3.65 8.32
C VAL A 20 -12.61 -3.88 7.15
N THR A 21 -12.27 -3.29 6.00
CA THR A 21 -12.97 -3.50 4.72
C THR A 21 -12.03 -4.22 3.75
N LEU A 22 -12.54 -5.27 3.13
CA LEU A 22 -11.83 -6.06 2.13
C LEU A 22 -12.59 -6.09 0.81
N TYR A 23 -11.95 -5.69 -0.27
CA TYR A 23 -12.45 -5.87 -1.63
C TYR A 23 -11.79 -7.11 -2.25
N SER A 24 -12.58 -8.14 -2.54
CA SER A 24 -12.06 -9.41 -3.09
C SER A 24 -13.15 -10.16 -3.84
N GLN A 25 -12.81 -10.66 -5.01
CA GLN A 25 -13.68 -11.57 -5.77
C GLN A 25 -13.65 -13.02 -5.25
N SER A 26 -12.75 -13.33 -4.32
CA SER A 26 -12.63 -14.67 -3.77
C SER A 26 -13.72 -14.93 -2.75
N SER A 27 -14.61 -15.86 -3.04
CA SER A 27 -15.64 -16.35 -2.12
C SER A 27 -15.08 -17.13 -0.92
N LEU A 28 -13.77 -17.39 -0.90
CA LEU A 28 -13.12 -18.24 0.10
C LEU A 28 -12.76 -17.53 1.41
N CYS A 29 -12.98 -16.24 1.52
CA CYS A 29 -12.56 -15.45 2.68
C CYS A 29 -13.75 -14.87 3.44
N ASN A 30 -14.54 -15.71 4.09
CA ASN A 30 -15.43 -15.19 5.14
C ASN A 30 -14.60 -15.02 6.43
N ILE A 31 -14.08 -13.81 6.62
CA ILE A 31 -13.25 -13.48 7.79
C ILE A 31 -14.17 -12.79 8.82
N PRO A 32 -14.37 -13.37 10.02
CA PRO A 32 -15.17 -12.73 11.04
C PRO A 32 -14.69 -11.32 11.38
N GLY A 33 -15.62 -10.36 11.45
CA GLY A 33 -15.31 -8.97 11.76
C GLY A 33 -14.82 -8.13 10.58
N VAL A 34 -14.64 -8.73 9.39
CA VAL A 34 -14.25 -8.01 8.17
C VAL A 34 -15.46 -7.78 7.28
N SER A 35 -15.70 -6.52 6.88
CA SER A 35 -16.71 -6.18 5.87
C SER A 35 -16.14 -6.50 4.49
N GLN A 36 -16.71 -7.52 3.84
CA GLN A 36 -16.22 -7.97 2.55
C GLN A 36 -17.13 -7.50 1.42
N TYR A 37 -16.51 -6.91 0.40
CA TYR A 37 -17.14 -6.49 -0.85
C TYR A 37 -16.49 -7.20 -2.03
N GLY A 38 -17.24 -7.32 -3.14
CA GLY A 38 -16.78 -7.95 -4.36
C GLY A 38 -15.81 -7.09 -5.18
N TYR A 39 -16.16 -6.94 -6.46
CA TYR A 39 -15.37 -6.13 -7.38
C TYR A 39 -15.43 -4.65 -7.05
N ILE A 40 -14.31 -3.97 -7.25
CA ILE A 40 -14.22 -2.50 -7.26
C ILE A 40 -13.57 -2.09 -8.58
N ASP A 41 -14.10 -1.05 -9.23
CA ASP A 41 -13.51 -0.52 -10.46
C ASP A 41 -12.12 0.06 -10.17
N TYR A 42 -11.12 -0.39 -10.96
CA TYR A 42 -9.72 -0.05 -10.72
C TYR A 42 -9.42 1.40 -11.07
N GLU A 43 -10.04 1.94 -12.12
CA GLU A 43 -9.72 3.27 -12.65
C GLU A 43 -10.48 4.38 -11.94
N HIS A 44 -11.74 4.13 -11.57
CA HIS A 44 -12.63 5.16 -11.05
C HIS A 44 -12.85 5.08 -9.54
N ASP A 45 -13.21 3.90 -9.03
CA ASP A 45 -13.63 3.77 -7.62
C ASP A 45 -12.47 3.50 -6.68
N MET A 46 -11.47 2.74 -7.11
CA MET A 46 -10.36 2.34 -6.24
C MET A 46 -9.49 3.53 -5.79
N PRO A 47 -9.12 4.51 -6.64
CA PRO A 47 -8.39 5.69 -6.18
C PRO A 47 -9.19 6.51 -5.16
N VAL A 48 -10.49 6.64 -5.36
CA VAL A 48 -11.39 7.33 -4.43
C VAL A 48 -11.44 6.60 -3.08
N MET A 49 -11.54 5.29 -3.11
CA MET A 49 -11.50 4.46 -1.91
C MET A 49 -10.17 4.61 -1.17
N PHE A 50 -9.03 4.60 -1.87
CA PHE A 50 -7.71 4.80 -1.25
C PHE A 50 -7.59 6.17 -0.59
N ALA A 51 -8.04 7.23 -1.24
CA ALA A 51 -7.99 8.58 -0.72
C ALA A 51 -8.88 8.78 0.53
N ASN A 52 -10.01 8.08 0.60
CA ASN A 52 -10.98 8.21 1.70
C ASN A 52 -10.77 7.20 2.83
N SER A 53 -9.92 6.20 2.65
CA SER A 53 -9.60 5.24 3.71
C SER A 53 -8.60 5.84 4.70
N CYS A 54 -8.85 5.66 6.00
CA CYS A 54 -7.92 6.11 7.04
C CYS A 54 -6.54 5.44 6.90
N ILE A 55 -6.53 4.12 6.64
CA ILE A 55 -5.32 3.32 6.46
C ILE A 55 -5.56 2.37 5.29
N ASN A 56 -4.63 2.33 4.35
CA ASN A 56 -4.61 1.37 3.27
C ASN A 56 -3.53 0.33 3.55
N LEU A 57 -3.96 -0.91 3.78
CA LEU A 57 -3.06 -2.02 4.06
C LEU A 57 -2.63 -2.69 2.75
N ASN A 58 -1.33 -2.74 2.53
CA ASN A 58 -0.73 -3.54 1.47
C ASN A 58 0.04 -4.72 2.06
N ILE A 59 -0.26 -5.93 1.57
CA ILE A 59 0.42 -7.15 1.97
C ILE A 59 1.05 -7.77 0.73
N THR A 60 2.33 -7.52 0.52
CA THR A 60 3.08 -8.04 -0.62
C THR A 60 3.58 -9.45 -0.34
N LEU A 61 3.50 -10.33 -1.32
CA LEU A 61 4.09 -11.66 -1.24
C LEU A 61 5.62 -11.55 -1.21
N ARG A 62 6.26 -12.25 -0.29
CA ARG A 62 7.74 -12.25 -0.15
C ARG A 62 8.51 -12.75 -1.38
N ASN A 63 7.83 -13.32 -2.36
CA ASN A 63 8.44 -13.79 -3.60
C ASN A 63 8.79 -12.65 -4.60
N ILE A 64 8.25 -11.45 -4.39
CA ILE A 64 8.61 -10.27 -5.18
C ILE A 64 9.81 -9.64 -4.49
N LYS A 65 11.02 -10.06 -4.88
CA LYS A 65 12.28 -9.61 -4.25
C LYS A 65 12.92 -8.40 -4.91
N THR A 66 12.37 -7.90 -6.02
CA THR A 66 13.06 -6.90 -6.85
C THR A 66 12.12 -5.89 -7.51
N ALA A 67 10.93 -5.65 -6.96
CA ALA A 67 10.00 -4.67 -7.53
C ALA A 67 9.18 -3.96 -6.45
N ILE A 68 8.97 -2.67 -6.63
CA ILE A 68 8.00 -1.92 -5.84
C ILE A 68 6.60 -2.42 -6.21
N PRO A 69 5.76 -2.81 -5.24
CA PRO A 69 4.39 -3.21 -5.52
C PRO A 69 3.60 -2.06 -6.15
N LEU A 70 3.03 -2.26 -7.34
CA LEU A 70 2.22 -1.24 -8.00
C LEU A 70 1.09 -0.72 -7.10
N ARG A 71 0.49 -1.62 -6.31
CA ARG A 71 -0.54 -1.26 -5.33
C ARG A 71 -0.07 -0.22 -4.31
N ALA A 72 1.19 -0.27 -3.88
CA ALA A 72 1.75 0.73 -2.98
C ALA A 72 1.80 2.12 -3.66
N LEU A 73 2.24 2.15 -4.92
CA LEU A 73 2.27 3.39 -5.72
C LEU A 73 0.85 3.93 -6.00
N ASP A 74 -0.13 3.04 -6.28
CA ASP A 74 -1.52 3.43 -6.50
C ASP A 74 -2.12 4.08 -5.25
N ILE A 75 -1.92 3.47 -4.07
CA ILE A 75 -2.39 4.01 -2.78
C ILE A 75 -1.80 5.40 -2.53
N MET A 76 -0.49 5.52 -2.64
CA MET A 76 0.21 6.79 -2.37
C MET A 76 -0.14 7.84 -3.43
N GLY A 77 -0.20 7.46 -4.70
CA GLY A 77 -0.59 8.34 -5.80
C GLY A 77 -2.00 8.91 -5.64
N ALA A 78 -2.93 8.13 -5.11
CA ALA A 78 -4.28 8.57 -4.75
C ALA A 78 -4.32 9.47 -3.50
N GLY A 79 -3.21 9.62 -2.76
CA GLY A 79 -3.15 10.38 -1.50
C GLY A 79 -3.58 9.57 -0.28
N GLY A 80 -3.62 8.25 -0.38
CA GLY A 80 -3.92 7.35 0.72
C GLY A 80 -2.70 7.11 1.64
N PHE A 81 -2.95 6.95 2.95
CA PHE A 81 -1.93 6.51 3.88
C PHE A 81 -1.61 5.03 3.66
N LEU A 82 -0.36 4.72 3.35
CA LEU A 82 0.12 3.37 3.10
C LEU A 82 0.73 2.73 4.35
N LEU A 83 0.17 1.59 4.78
CA LEU A 83 0.77 0.66 5.73
C LEU A 83 1.11 -0.63 4.98
N THR A 84 2.38 -1.00 4.90
CA THR A 84 2.84 -2.15 4.10
C THR A 84 3.83 -3.02 4.86
N ASN A 85 3.91 -4.32 4.54
CA ASN A 85 5.05 -5.10 5.02
C ASN A 85 6.35 -4.55 4.42
N TYR A 86 7.45 -4.73 5.16
CA TYR A 86 8.76 -4.23 4.76
C TYR A 86 9.09 -4.61 3.30
N CYS A 87 9.47 -3.62 2.51
CA CYS A 87 9.83 -3.72 1.11
C CYS A 87 11.13 -2.92 0.87
N PRO A 88 12.27 -3.60 0.70
CA PRO A 88 13.57 -2.94 0.51
C PRO A 88 13.57 -1.97 -0.66
N GLU A 89 12.95 -2.34 -1.78
CA GLU A 89 12.90 -1.53 -3.00
C GLU A 89 12.14 -0.21 -2.80
N LEU A 90 11.10 -0.22 -1.96
CA LEU A 90 10.38 1.00 -1.61
C LEU A 90 11.28 1.92 -0.76
N SER A 91 12.06 1.33 0.15
CA SER A 91 12.97 2.05 1.03
C SER A 91 14.20 2.64 0.32
N GLU A 92 14.51 2.20 -0.91
CA GLU A 92 15.55 2.83 -1.75
C GLU A 92 15.15 4.23 -2.24
N TYR A 93 13.86 4.49 -2.38
CA TYR A 93 13.33 5.73 -2.93
C TYR A 93 12.61 6.61 -1.91
N MET A 94 12.16 6.03 -0.80
CA MET A 94 11.27 6.64 0.17
C MET A 94 11.68 6.29 1.59
N ILE A 95 11.37 7.19 2.53
CA ILE A 95 11.75 7.07 3.95
C ILE A 95 10.54 6.56 4.74
N ASP A 96 10.72 5.41 5.40
CA ASP A 96 9.73 4.85 6.32
C ASP A 96 9.43 5.84 7.47
N GLY A 97 8.17 5.96 7.83
CA GLY A 97 7.67 6.94 8.80
C GLY A 97 7.50 8.37 8.25
N THR A 98 7.93 8.64 7.00
CA THR A 98 7.83 9.96 6.35
C THR A 98 6.92 9.95 5.13
N GLU A 99 7.09 9.02 4.21
CA GLU A 99 6.30 8.88 2.99
C GLU A 99 5.36 7.67 3.01
N PHE A 100 5.69 6.66 3.80
CA PHE A 100 4.88 5.46 4.03
C PHE A 100 5.20 4.88 5.42
N VAL A 101 4.50 3.84 5.83
CA VAL A 101 4.81 3.11 7.07
C VAL A 101 4.95 1.62 6.76
N SER A 102 6.08 1.03 7.20
CA SER A 102 6.27 -0.40 7.10
C SER A 102 5.98 -1.12 8.43
N TYR A 103 5.66 -2.41 8.33
CA TYR A 103 5.56 -3.31 9.47
C TYR A 103 6.39 -4.58 9.26
N SER A 104 6.88 -5.15 10.36
CA SER A 104 7.75 -6.34 10.36
C SER A 104 6.97 -7.66 10.45
N ASP A 105 5.90 -7.69 11.23
CA ASP A 105 5.06 -8.85 11.51
C ASP A 105 3.60 -8.45 11.79
N SER A 106 2.72 -9.43 12.07
CA SER A 106 1.30 -9.17 12.30
C SER A 106 1.04 -8.31 13.53
N GLY A 107 1.79 -8.51 14.61
CA GLY A 107 1.66 -7.73 15.83
C GLY A 107 2.01 -6.27 15.61
N ASP A 108 3.17 -6.00 14.99
CA ASP A 108 3.62 -4.65 14.61
C ASP A 108 2.62 -3.96 13.66
N CYS A 109 2.05 -4.74 12.71
CA CYS A 109 1.00 -4.24 11.82
C CYS A 109 -0.22 -3.72 12.60
N VAL A 110 -0.71 -4.51 13.56
CA VAL A 110 -1.87 -4.16 14.38
C VAL A 110 -1.58 -2.96 15.28
N GLU A 111 -0.44 -2.94 15.94
CA GLU A 111 -0.02 -1.84 16.81
C GLU A 111 0.09 -0.53 16.03
N LYS A 112 0.75 -0.54 14.89
CA LYS A 112 0.88 0.62 14.00
C LYS A 112 -0.48 1.07 13.46
N ALA A 113 -1.34 0.15 13.04
CA ALA A 113 -2.68 0.49 12.59
C ALA A 113 -3.48 1.20 13.68
N VAL A 114 -3.48 0.67 14.90
CA VAL A 114 -4.16 1.30 16.05
C VAL A 114 -3.56 2.67 16.37
N TYR A 115 -2.23 2.77 16.39
CA TYR A 115 -1.54 4.04 16.63
C TYR A 115 -1.93 5.11 15.61
N TYR A 116 -1.81 4.79 14.32
CA TYR A 116 -2.10 5.75 13.26
C TYR A 116 -3.60 6.06 13.11
N MET A 117 -4.51 5.19 13.55
CA MET A 117 -5.94 5.52 13.64
C MET A 117 -6.20 6.67 14.62
N GLN A 118 -5.42 6.79 15.68
CA GLN A 118 -5.53 7.83 16.69
C GLN A 118 -4.76 9.12 16.34
N HIS A 119 -3.89 9.09 15.32
CA HIS A 119 -3.01 10.20 14.95
C HIS A 119 -3.29 10.70 13.53
N GLU A 120 -4.47 11.31 13.34
CA GLU A 120 -4.96 11.75 12.02
C GLU A 120 -4.02 12.72 11.32
N GLU A 121 -3.53 13.75 12.01
CA GLU A 121 -2.65 14.75 11.41
C GLU A 121 -1.30 14.16 10.96
N LEU A 122 -0.78 13.20 11.72
CA LEU A 122 0.43 12.48 11.34
C LEU A 122 0.18 11.61 10.10
N ARG A 123 -0.96 10.90 10.05
CA ARG A 123 -1.39 10.11 8.89
C ARG A 123 -1.48 10.97 7.63
N LYS A 124 -2.18 12.10 7.70
CA LYS A 124 -2.33 13.03 6.57
C LYS A 124 -0.98 13.52 6.06
N ARG A 125 -0.12 13.95 6.97
CA ARG A 125 1.22 14.43 6.61
C ARG A 125 2.06 13.36 5.89
N ILE A 126 2.02 12.12 6.37
CA ILE A 126 2.73 11.01 5.72
C ILE A 126 2.11 10.71 4.34
N ALA A 127 0.79 10.68 4.22
CA ALA A 127 0.10 10.45 2.96
C ALA A 127 0.42 11.54 1.92
N ASP A 128 0.41 12.81 2.32
CA ASP A 128 0.76 13.95 1.45
C ASP A 128 2.22 13.88 0.98
N SER A 129 3.14 13.54 1.90
CA SER A 129 4.56 13.36 1.57
C SER A 129 4.75 12.20 0.58
N GLY A 130 4.07 11.08 0.81
CA GLY A 130 4.09 9.93 -0.07
C GLY A 130 3.54 10.23 -1.45
N ARG A 131 2.39 10.91 -1.54
CA ARG A 131 1.80 11.34 -2.81
C ARG A 131 2.75 12.23 -3.61
N LYS A 132 3.36 13.23 -2.96
CA LYS A 132 4.34 14.10 -3.58
C LYS A 132 5.50 13.30 -4.16
N LYS A 133 6.05 12.39 -3.39
CA LYS A 133 7.19 11.55 -3.79
C LYS A 133 6.86 10.65 -4.98
N VAL A 134 5.68 10.00 -5.00
CA VAL A 134 5.24 9.18 -6.12
C VAL A 134 5.06 10.02 -7.37
N THR A 135 4.46 11.20 -7.26
CA THR A 135 4.27 12.11 -8.39
C THR A 135 5.60 12.61 -8.97
N GLU A 136 6.61 12.81 -8.13
CA GLU A 136 7.94 13.24 -8.55
C GLU A 136 8.78 12.14 -9.22
N LEU A 137 8.55 10.86 -8.87
CA LEU A 137 9.45 9.78 -9.28
C LEU A 137 8.81 8.74 -10.20
N PHE A 138 7.50 8.48 -10.09
CA PHE A 138 6.88 7.27 -10.63
C PHE A 138 5.71 7.53 -11.59
N THR A 139 5.54 8.76 -12.10
CA THR A 139 4.56 8.99 -13.17
C THR A 139 5.00 8.33 -14.47
N TYR A 140 4.03 7.96 -15.31
CA TYR A 140 4.30 7.37 -16.61
C TYR A 140 5.23 8.25 -17.46
N ASP A 141 5.03 9.57 -17.47
CA ASP A 141 5.86 10.51 -18.23
C ASP A 141 7.33 10.45 -17.81
N ILE A 142 7.58 10.40 -16.50
CA ILE A 142 8.94 10.31 -15.96
C ILE A 142 9.57 8.95 -16.31
N GLN A 143 8.84 7.86 -16.16
CA GLN A 143 9.37 6.52 -16.43
C GLN A 143 9.62 6.30 -17.92
N LEU A 144 8.72 6.72 -18.80
CA LEU A 144 8.91 6.70 -20.24
C LEU A 144 10.07 7.59 -20.68
N GLY A 145 10.19 8.78 -20.09
CA GLY A 145 11.32 9.67 -20.35
C GLY A 145 12.68 9.02 -20.04
N LYS A 146 12.79 8.33 -18.90
CA LYS A 146 13.98 7.56 -18.53
C LYS A 146 14.27 6.42 -19.53
N MET A 147 13.26 5.67 -19.93
CA MET A 147 13.39 4.60 -20.93
C MET A 147 13.94 5.15 -22.27
N PHE A 148 13.37 6.24 -22.78
CA PHE A 148 13.83 6.85 -24.03
C PHE A 148 15.28 7.38 -23.93
N GLN A 149 15.69 7.89 -22.77
CA GLN A 149 17.08 8.31 -22.56
C GLN A 149 18.07 7.14 -22.62
N ILE A 150 17.69 5.99 -22.02
CA ILE A 150 18.52 4.77 -22.07
C ILE A 150 18.65 4.28 -23.51
N LEU A 151 17.53 4.16 -24.24
CA LEU A 151 17.53 3.72 -25.64
C LEU A 151 18.38 4.60 -26.54
N ARG A 152 18.32 5.92 -26.35
CA ARG A 152 19.17 6.86 -27.14
C ARG A 152 20.66 6.67 -26.90
N LYS A 153 21.07 6.31 -25.69
CA LYS A 153 22.48 6.06 -25.35
C LYS A 153 23.02 4.77 -25.94
N GLU A 154 22.17 3.76 -26.13
CA GLU A 154 22.58 2.46 -26.70
C GLU A 154 22.62 2.47 -28.24
N ILE A 155 21.96 3.42 -28.90
CA ILE A 155 21.89 3.54 -30.34
C ILE A 155 22.97 4.53 -30.88
N SER A 156 23.62 5.28 -29.98
CA SER A 156 24.71 6.24 -30.34
C SER A 156 26.07 5.64 -30.13
#